data_99603832b97a61bc31424e6d6a0ce1fb
#
_entry.id   99603832b97a61bc31424e6d6a0ce1fb
#
_cell.length_a   1.000
_cell.length_b   1.000
_cell.length_c   1.000
_cell.angle_alpha   90.00
_cell.angle_beta   90.00
_cell.angle_gamma   90.00
#
_symmetry.space_group_name_H-M   'P 1'
#
loop_
_entity.id
_entity.type
_entity.pdbx_description
1 polymer ?
#
loop_
_entity_poly.entity_id
_entity_poly.type
_entity_poly.pdbx_seq_one_letter_code
_entity_poly.pdbx_strand_id
1 'polypeptide(L)' 'MDYLAKVTVEGVVYEAHVDVREYDGELEADLNTSLIYINDKVHLAADVESAIIDELLDEAADMYRADDGADAAYDAWRDA' A
#
# COMPACT_ATOMS: atom_id res chain seq x y z
N MET A 1 5.22 4.93 7.42
CA MET A 1 4.55 5.89 6.53
C MET A 1 3.20 5.36 6.13
N ASP A 2 2.23 6.24 6.08
CA ASP A 2 0.86 5.86 5.73
C ASP A 2 0.61 6.06 4.24
N TYR A 3 0.14 5.01 3.57
CA TYR A 3 -0.18 5.04 2.14
C TYR A 3 -1.63 4.64 1.94
N LEU A 4 -2.29 5.28 0.99
CA LEU A 4 -3.61 4.86 0.54
C LEU A 4 -3.41 3.87 -0.63
N ALA A 5 -3.46 2.59 -0.31
CA ALA A 5 -3.33 1.54 -1.32
C ALA A 5 -4.65 1.35 -2.05
N LYS A 6 -4.56 1.09 -3.35
CA LYS A 6 -5.73 0.88 -4.20
C LYS A 6 -5.45 -0.27 -5.17
N VAL A 7 -6.35 -1.24 -5.18
CA VAL A 7 -6.31 -2.35 -6.14
C VAL A 7 -7.69 -2.55 -6.76
N THR A 8 -7.71 -3.02 -7.99
CA THR A 8 -8.94 -3.36 -8.69
C THR A 8 -8.95 -4.85 -8.99
N VAL A 9 -9.96 -5.54 -8.51
CA VAL A 9 -10.12 -6.98 -8.72
C VAL A 9 -11.51 -7.22 -9.31
N GLU A 10 -11.54 -7.80 -10.49
CA GLU A 10 -12.79 -8.11 -11.20
C GLU A 10 -13.75 -6.92 -11.31
N GLY A 11 -13.18 -5.74 -11.56
CA GLY A 11 -13.97 -4.50 -11.71
C GLY A 11 -14.37 -3.85 -10.39
N VAL A 12 -14.00 -4.44 -9.26
CA VAL A 12 -14.29 -3.89 -7.93
C VAL A 12 -13.04 -3.17 -7.41
N VAL A 13 -13.21 -1.94 -6.94
CA VAL A 13 -12.11 -1.10 -6.45
C VAL A 13 -12.02 -1.24 -4.93
N TYR A 14 -10.85 -1.66 -4.45
CA TYR A 14 -10.54 -1.77 -3.02
C TYR A 14 -9.50 -0.74 -2.65
N GLU A 15 -9.74 -0.01 -1.57
CA GLU A 15 -8.81 1.00 -1.04
C GLU A 15 -8.65 0.81 0.46
N ALA A 16 -7.43 1.01 0.96
CA ALA A 16 -7.17 0.92 2.39
C ALA A 16 -5.96 1.76 2.75
N HIS A 17 -5.97 2.32 3.96
CA HIS A 17 -4.79 2.96 4.52
C HIS A 17 -3.86 1.88 5.08
N VAL A 18 -2.62 1.87 4.61
CA VAL A 18 -1.61 0.89 4.98
C VAL A 18 -0.40 1.62 5.54
N ASP A 19 0.05 1.18 6.71
CA ASP A 19 1.29 1.68 7.30
C ASP A 19 2.44 0.79 6.87
N VAL A 20 3.46 1.38 6.25
CA VAL A 20 4.66 0.65 5.80
C VAL A 20 5.85 1.10 6.63
N ARG A 21 6.57 0.13 7.18
CA ARG A 21 7.77 0.35 7.99
C ARG A 21 8.91 -0.49 7.47
N GLU A 22 10.12 -0.05 7.75
CA GLU A 22 11.33 -0.79 7.39
C GLU A 22 12.15 -1.07 8.64
N TYR A 23 12.49 -2.35 8.85
CA TYR A 23 13.34 -2.82 9.92
C TYR A 23 14.45 -3.71 9.34
N ASP A 24 15.71 -3.33 9.57
CA ASP A 24 16.87 -4.12 9.14
C ASP A 24 16.82 -4.51 7.65
N GLY A 25 16.28 -3.63 6.81
CA GLY A 25 16.16 -3.88 5.38
C GLY A 25 14.93 -4.66 4.97
N GLU A 26 14.08 -5.05 5.92
CA GLU A 26 12.83 -5.74 5.62
C GLU A 26 11.65 -4.78 5.74
N LEU A 27 10.71 -4.89 4.82
CA LEU A 27 9.49 -4.08 4.83
C LEU A 27 8.39 -4.82 5.57
N GLU A 28 7.72 -4.09 6.45
CA GLU A 28 6.48 -4.53 7.08
C GLU A 28 5.34 -3.63 6.63
N ALA A 29 4.26 -4.21 6.17
CA ALA A 29 3.07 -3.48 5.77
C ALA A 29 1.87 -4.03 6.54
N ASP A 30 1.16 -3.14 7.22
CA ASP A 30 -0.03 -3.48 8.00
C ASP A 30 -1.14 -2.48 7.71
N LEU A 31 -2.39 -2.95 7.81
CA LEU A 31 -3.52 -2.04 7.72
C LEU A 31 -3.46 -1.04 8.88
N ASN A 32 -3.57 0.23 8.56
CA ASN A 32 -3.55 1.31 9.54
C ASN A 32 -4.84 1.33 10.36
N THR A 33 -5.95 0.90 9.76
CA THR A 33 -7.22 0.75 10.44
C THR A 33 -7.84 -0.60 10.07
N SER A 34 -8.85 -1.03 10.81
CA SER A 34 -9.59 -2.25 10.46
C SER A 34 -10.67 -2.03 9.41
N LEU A 35 -10.61 -0.90 8.67
CA LEU A 35 -11.60 -0.54 7.67
C LEU A 35 -11.00 -0.60 6.27
N ILE A 36 -11.79 -1.07 5.32
CA ILE A 36 -11.45 -1.11 3.90
C ILE A 36 -12.60 -0.50 3.12
N TYR A 37 -12.27 0.30 2.11
CA TYR A 37 -13.27 0.89 1.22
C TYR A 37 -13.42 0.01 -0.01
N ILE A 38 -14.65 -0.39 -0.30
CA ILE A 38 -15.00 -1.17 -1.48
C ILE A 38 -15.98 -0.35 -2.30
N ASN A 39 -15.57 0.09 -3.49
CA ASN A 39 -16.35 1.00 -4.33
C ASN A 39 -16.88 2.20 -3.53
N ASP A 40 -16.00 2.83 -2.74
CA ASP A 40 -16.29 3.99 -1.88
C ASP A 40 -17.21 3.71 -0.69
N LYS A 41 -17.47 2.44 -0.38
CA LYS A 41 -18.25 2.05 0.80
C LYS A 41 -17.35 1.43 1.84
N VAL A 42 -17.55 1.80 3.10
CA VAL A 42 -16.74 1.32 4.22
C VAL A 42 -17.17 -0.10 4.60
N HIS A 43 -16.18 -0.99 4.74
CA HIS A 43 -16.36 -2.37 5.18
C HIS A 43 -15.32 -2.71 6.25
N LEU A 44 -15.61 -3.71 7.08
CA LEU A 44 -14.61 -4.23 8.01
C LEU A 44 -13.61 -5.09 7.26
N ALA A 45 -12.33 -4.95 7.60
CA ALA A 45 -11.28 -5.77 7.01
C ALA A 45 -11.53 -7.27 7.20
N ALA A 46 -12.15 -7.64 8.32
CA ALA A 46 -12.49 -9.04 8.61
C ALA A 46 -13.50 -9.63 7.62
N ASP A 47 -14.25 -8.78 6.91
CA ASP A 47 -15.22 -9.21 5.90
C ASP A 47 -14.62 -9.31 4.50
N VAL A 48 -13.34 -8.96 4.34
CA VAL A 48 -12.65 -8.96 3.06
C VAL A 48 -11.72 -10.17 2.99
N GLU A 49 -11.64 -10.80 1.82
CA GLU A 49 -10.75 -11.94 1.62
C GLU A 49 -9.29 -11.58 1.89
N SER A 50 -8.57 -12.45 2.59
CA SER A 50 -7.18 -12.20 2.94
C SER A 50 -6.28 -11.98 1.71
N ALA A 51 -6.59 -12.62 0.59
CA ALA A 51 -5.84 -12.44 -0.65
C ALA A 51 -5.91 -11.00 -1.16
N ILE A 52 -7.08 -10.35 -1.00
CA ILE A 52 -7.25 -8.95 -1.41
C ILE A 52 -6.50 -8.03 -0.44
N ILE A 53 -6.55 -8.34 0.84
CA ILE A 53 -5.78 -7.58 1.85
C ILE A 53 -4.29 -7.69 1.54
N ASP A 54 -3.79 -8.87 1.23
CA ASP A 54 -2.39 -9.06 0.86
C ASP A 54 -2.01 -8.23 -0.37
N GLU A 55 -2.87 -8.14 -1.35
CA GLU A 55 -2.63 -7.29 -2.53
C GLU A 55 -2.56 -5.81 -2.16
N LEU A 56 -3.41 -5.35 -1.25
CA LEU A 56 -3.37 -3.97 -0.76
C LEU A 56 -2.05 -3.70 -0.01
N LEU A 57 -1.61 -4.63 0.82
CA LEU A 57 -0.34 -4.50 1.53
C LEU A 57 0.84 -4.47 0.55
N ASP A 58 0.84 -5.33 -0.45
CA ASP A 58 1.87 -5.35 -1.49
C ASP A 58 1.89 -4.06 -2.29
N GLU A 59 0.74 -3.52 -2.62
CA GLU A 59 0.64 -2.25 -3.35
C GLU A 59 1.26 -1.12 -2.55
N ALA A 60 0.98 -1.04 -1.24
CA ALA A 60 1.57 -0.03 -0.38
C ALA A 60 3.09 -0.20 -0.27
N ALA A 61 3.58 -1.43 -0.19
CA ALA A 61 5.00 -1.71 -0.16
C ALA A 61 5.67 -1.28 -1.47
N ASP A 62 5.02 -1.49 -2.59
CA ASP A 62 5.52 -1.04 -3.90
C ASP A 62 5.55 0.49 -3.97
N MET A 63 4.55 1.18 -3.43
CA MET A 63 4.53 2.64 -3.34
C MET A 63 5.69 3.15 -2.50
N TYR A 64 5.97 2.49 -1.39
CA TYR A 64 7.11 2.85 -0.51
C TYR A 64 8.44 2.69 -1.25
N ARG A 65 8.63 1.57 -1.95
CA ARG A 65 9.85 1.32 -2.73
C ARG A 65 9.99 2.31 -3.88
N ALA A 66 8.89 2.65 -4.54
CA ALA A 66 8.89 3.61 -5.64
C ALA A 66 9.27 5.00 -5.16
N ASP A 67 8.77 5.42 -3.98
CA ASP A 67 9.14 6.71 -3.40
C ASP A 67 10.64 6.78 -3.11
N ASP A 68 11.19 5.76 -2.43
CA ASP A 68 12.63 5.70 -2.15
C ASP A 68 13.44 5.61 -3.43
N GLY A 69 13.01 4.77 -4.37
CA GLY A 69 13.68 4.63 -5.65
C GLY A 69 13.60 5.89 -6.50
N ALA A 70 12.44 6.57 -6.47
CA ALA A 70 12.26 7.81 -7.22
C ALA A 70 13.15 8.92 -6.66
N ASP A 71 13.24 9.05 -5.36
CA ASP A 71 14.11 10.05 -4.72
C ASP A 71 15.58 9.79 -5.04
N ALA A 72 16.03 8.55 -4.94
CA ALA A 72 17.41 8.18 -5.26
C ALA A 72 17.72 8.42 -6.74
N ALA A 73 16.81 8.06 -7.64
CA ALA A 73 16.98 8.28 -9.06
C ALA A 73 16.98 9.77 -9.41
N TYR A 74 16.13 10.55 -8.75
CA TYR A 74 16.06 11.98 -8.95
C TYR A 74 17.35 12.68 -8.51
N ASP A 75 17.88 12.33 -7.34
CA ASP A 75 19.11 12.89 -6.83
C ASP A 75 20.31 12.55 -7.73
N ALA A 76 20.41 11.30 -8.16
CA ALA A 76 21.46 10.87 -9.08
C ALA A 76 21.37 11.62 -10.42
N TRP A 77 20.17 11.84 -10.93
CA TRP A 77 19.95 12.54 -12.19
C TRP A 77 20.28 14.03 -12.07
N ARG A 78 19.96 14.64 -10.92
CA ARG A 78 20.22 16.06 -10.69
C ARG A 78 21.71 16.37 -10.57
N ASP A 79 22.48 15.44 -10.06
CA ASP A 79 23.95 15.58 -9.91
C ASP A 79 24.71 15.31 -11.22
N ALA A 80 24.04 14.81 -12.22
CA ALA A 80 24.66 14.47 -13.51
C ALA A 80 24.74 15.70 -14.48
#